data_a669850dcb8e6cfa39c62354b1a014d3
#
_entry.id   a669850dcb8e6cfa39c62354b1a014d3
#
_cell.length_a   1.000
_cell.length_b   1.000
_cell.length_c   1.000
_cell.angle_alpha   90.00
_cell.angle_beta   90.00
_cell.angle_gamma   90.00
#
_symmetry.space_group_name_H-M   'P 1'
#
loop_
_entity.id
_entity.type
_entity.pdbx_description
1 polymer ?
#
loop_
_entity_poly.entity_id
_entity_poly.type
_entity_poly.pdbx_seq_one_letter_code
_entity_poly.pdbx_strand_id
1 'polypeptide(L)'
;ITTLRMKGSETIPSQDILVRLDRSLNDEFFADPSKGVMLAPRIEKEVIDYSVAAAIRESVRETWFVSVGTLQSLGQMIIGTRSAQELGGIIRIGAVTGDAAQAGIIAFLTLAALLSINLGLINLLPIPMLDGGHLLFYAIEALKGGPVPEKVQDAALRFGFMVLIALMVFANLNDLVQLAR
;
A
#
# COMPACT_ATOMS: atom_id res chain seq x y z
N ILE A 1 34.68 14.03 10.13
CA ILE A 1 34.31 13.14 9.00
C ILE A 1 33.19 12.25 9.50
N THR A 2 31.99 12.54 9.14
CA THR A 2 30.84 11.71 9.50
C THR A 2 30.46 10.89 8.27
N THR A 3 30.66 9.58 8.32
CA THR A 3 30.25 8.65 7.28
C THR A 3 28.81 8.24 7.52
N LEU A 4 27.90 8.66 6.65
CA LEU A 4 26.53 8.14 6.59
C LEU A 4 26.53 6.91 5.69
N ARG A 5 26.42 5.73 6.30
CA ARG A 5 26.26 4.47 5.59
C ARG A 5 24.79 4.21 5.35
N MET A 6 24.29 4.44 4.15
CA MET A 6 22.98 3.96 3.76
C MET A 6 23.06 2.49 3.37
N LYS A 7 22.40 1.63 4.13
CA LYS A 7 22.25 0.21 3.83
C LYS A 7 21.14 0.06 2.81
N GLY A 8 21.48 0.14 1.51
CA GLY A 8 20.57 -0.22 0.43
C GLY A 8 20.51 -1.73 0.24
N SER A 9 19.45 -2.23 -0.33
CA SER A 9 19.26 -3.63 -0.66
C SER A 9 20.39 -4.17 -1.55
N GLU A 10 20.68 -5.44 -1.44
CA GLU A 10 21.86 -6.21 -1.83
C GLU A 10 22.32 -6.17 -3.30
N THR A 11 21.94 -5.22 -4.13
CA THR A 11 22.27 -5.22 -5.56
C THR A 11 22.96 -3.95 -6.09
N ILE A 12 23.23 -2.97 -5.24
CA ILE A 12 23.97 -1.77 -5.65
C ILE A 12 25.25 -1.73 -4.83
N PRO A 13 26.44 -1.65 -5.47
CA PRO A 13 27.67 -1.44 -4.75
C PRO A 13 27.53 -0.12 -3.98
N SER A 14 27.67 -0.20 -2.65
CA SER A 14 27.63 0.99 -1.80
C SER A 14 28.78 1.90 -2.19
N GLN A 15 28.49 2.97 -2.92
CA GLN A 15 29.45 4.05 -3.07
C GLN A 15 29.44 4.85 -1.77
N ASP A 16 30.53 4.82 -1.06
CA ASP A 16 30.74 5.70 0.09
C ASP A 16 30.86 7.14 -0.42
N ILE A 17 29.77 7.91 -0.32
CA ILE A 17 29.79 9.33 -0.64
C ILE A 17 30.40 10.04 0.56
N LEU A 18 31.66 10.43 0.44
CA LEU A 18 32.32 11.30 1.41
C LEU A 18 31.83 12.73 1.22
N VAL A 19 30.85 13.14 2.00
CA VAL A 19 30.44 14.55 2.07
C VAL A 19 31.38 15.26 3.04
N ARG A 20 32.27 16.09 2.51
CA ARG A 20 33.12 16.97 3.31
C ARG A 20 32.28 18.20 3.68
N LEU A 21 31.73 18.23 4.88
CA LEU A 21 31.10 19.41 5.41
C LEU A 21 32.18 20.42 5.79
N ASP A 22 32.28 21.51 5.04
CA ASP A 22 33.13 22.63 5.40
C ASP A 22 32.50 23.38 6.60
N ARG A 23 33.33 23.91 7.48
CA ARG A 23 32.88 24.60 8.68
C ARG A 23 32.03 25.84 8.37
N SER A 24 32.31 26.51 7.25
CA SER A 24 31.57 27.66 6.77
C SER A 24 30.13 27.32 6.37
N LEU A 25 29.87 26.15 5.76
CA LEU A 25 28.52 25.66 5.43
C LEU A 25 27.71 25.28 6.66
N ASN A 26 28.39 24.80 7.70
CA ASN A 26 27.76 24.45 8.96
C ASN A 26 27.30 25.68 9.75
N ASP A 27 28.13 26.73 9.77
CA ASP A 27 27.79 27.99 10.44
C ASP A 27 26.64 28.73 9.70
N GLU A 28 26.61 28.65 8.39
CA GLU A 28 25.53 29.21 7.57
C GLU A 28 24.18 28.46 7.73
N PHE A 29 24.25 27.13 7.92
CA PHE A 29 23.08 26.30 8.22
C PHE A 29 22.46 26.63 9.57
N PHE A 30 23.26 26.83 10.61
CA PHE A 30 22.76 27.21 11.94
C PHE A 30 22.28 28.65 12.02
N ALA A 31 22.79 29.54 11.16
CA ALA A 31 22.32 30.92 11.07
C ALA A 31 20.98 31.06 10.34
N ASP A 32 20.74 30.23 9.32
CA ASP A 32 19.49 30.21 8.56
C ASP A 32 19.12 28.79 8.09
N PRO A 33 18.31 28.06 8.87
CA PRO A 33 17.91 26.70 8.54
C PRO A 33 17.17 26.56 7.19
N SER A 34 16.66 27.67 6.63
CA SER A 34 15.99 27.66 5.31
C SER A 34 16.99 27.51 4.16
N LYS A 35 18.26 27.81 4.40
CA LYS A 35 19.36 27.67 3.43
C LYS A 35 20.10 26.32 3.53
N GLY A 36 19.65 25.45 4.41
CA GLY A 36 20.21 24.12 4.56
C GLY A 36 20.25 23.35 3.26
N VAL A 37 21.36 22.65 3.00
CA VAL A 37 21.47 21.73 1.88
C VAL A 37 20.48 20.59 2.13
N MET A 38 19.33 20.64 1.48
CA MET A 38 18.46 19.48 1.41
C MET A 38 19.19 18.42 0.58
N LEU A 39 19.77 17.44 1.25
CA LEU A 39 20.20 16.21 0.59
C LEU A 39 18.94 15.46 0.19
N ALA A 40 18.26 15.96 -0.85
CA ALA A 40 17.23 15.19 -1.52
C ALA A 40 17.94 13.98 -2.13
N PRO A 41 17.53 12.74 -1.82
CA PRO A 41 18.07 11.60 -2.50
C PRO A 41 17.80 11.80 -4.00
N ARG A 42 18.87 11.93 -4.79
CA ARG A 42 18.74 11.96 -6.23
C ARG A 42 18.29 10.58 -6.64
N ILE A 43 17.00 10.45 -6.87
CA ILE A 43 16.42 9.21 -7.40
C ILE A 43 16.82 9.18 -8.87
N GLU A 44 17.96 8.56 -9.18
CA GLU A 44 18.30 8.23 -10.54
C GLU A 44 17.33 7.12 -10.98
N LYS A 45 16.49 7.43 -11.97
CA LYS A 45 15.65 6.42 -12.60
C LYS A 45 16.55 5.54 -13.46
N GLU A 46 16.96 4.42 -12.91
CA GLU A 46 17.63 3.39 -13.68
C GLU A 46 16.56 2.60 -14.43
N VAL A 47 16.63 2.64 -15.75
CA VAL A 47 15.76 1.80 -16.61
C VAL A 47 16.42 0.44 -16.72
N ILE A 48 15.83 -0.55 -16.05
CA ILE A 48 16.31 -1.93 -16.12
C ILE A 48 15.55 -2.64 -17.23
N ASP A 49 16.26 -3.02 -18.28
CA ASP A 49 15.70 -3.80 -19.39
C ASP A 49 15.61 -5.28 -19.01
N TYR A 50 14.40 -5.78 -18.91
CA TYR A 50 14.13 -7.19 -18.65
C TYR A 50 13.84 -7.94 -19.96
N SER A 51 14.37 -9.18 -20.10
CA SER A 51 13.83 -10.12 -21.08
C SER A 51 12.39 -10.46 -20.71
N VAL A 52 11.56 -10.85 -21.69
CA VAL A 52 10.13 -11.15 -21.45
C VAL A 52 9.95 -12.18 -20.32
N ALA A 53 10.76 -13.24 -20.29
CA ALA A 53 10.69 -14.25 -19.24
C ALA A 53 11.08 -13.67 -17.84
N ALA A 54 12.07 -12.80 -17.78
CA ALA A 54 12.47 -12.14 -16.57
C ALA A 54 11.39 -11.14 -16.07
N ALA A 55 10.77 -10.40 -16.99
CA ALA A 55 9.67 -9.49 -16.67
C ALA A 55 8.46 -10.22 -16.10
N ILE A 56 8.07 -11.37 -16.65
CA ILE A 56 6.98 -12.18 -16.12
C ILE A 56 7.31 -12.67 -14.69
N ARG A 57 8.52 -13.21 -14.50
CA ARG A 57 8.95 -13.69 -13.18
C ARG A 57 8.93 -12.54 -12.14
N GLU A 58 9.43 -11.38 -12.51
CA GLU A 58 9.47 -10.23 -11.60
C GLU A 58 8.06 -9.70 -11.30
N SER A 59 7.17 -9.67 -12.29
CA SER A 59 5.77 -9.28 -12.07
C SER A 59 5.04 -10.22 -11.12
N VAL A 60 5.26 -11.54 -11.22
CA VAL A 60 4.69 -12.52 -10.29
C VAL A 60 5.26 -12.32 -8.89
N ARG A 61 6.56 -12.12 -8.78
CA ARG A 61 7.22 -11.84 -7.51
C ARG A 61 6.70 -10.57 -6.86
N GLU A 62 6.60 -9.47 -7.61
CA GLU A 62 6.07 -8.20 -7.14
C GLU A 62 4.62 -8.31 -6.67
N THR A 63 3.79 -9.01 -7.46
CA THR A 63 2.39 -9.30 -7.08
C THR A 63 2.32 -10.05 -5.75
N TRP A 64 3.21 -11.03 -5.55
CA TRP A 64 3.30 -11.76 -4.28
C TRP A 64 3.68 -10.86 -3.11
N PHE A 65 4.72 -10.03 -3.27
CA PHE A 65 5.16 -9.08 -2.25
C PHE A 65 4.07 -8.07 -1.87
N VAL A 66 3.39 -7.50 -2.87
CA VAL A 66 2.27 -6.58 -2.66
C VAL A 66 1.14 -7.29 -1.89
N SER A 67 0.78 -8.51 -2.29
CA SER A 67 -0.29 -9.27 -1.64
C SER A 67 0.04 -9.59 -0.18
N VAL A 68 1.26 -10.08 0.10
CA VAL A 68 1.70 -10.37 1.47
C VAL A 68 1.77 -9.10 2.30
N GLY A 69 2.33 -8.01 1.75
CA GLY A 69 2.41 -6.71 2.42
C GLY A 69 1.04 -6.15 2.78
N THR A 70 0.06 -6.28 1.88
CA THR A 70 -1.33 -5.86 2.13
C THR A 70 -1.96 -6.68 3.27
N LEU A 71 -1.82 -8.01 3.25
CA LEU A 71 -2.34 -8.87 4.32
C LEU A 71 -1.68 -8.57 5.67
N GLN A 72 -0.37 -8.34 5.69
CA GLN A 72 0.36 -7.94 6.89
C GLN A 72 -0.14 -6.59 7.42
N SER A 73 -0.35 -5.61 6.55
CA SER A 73 -0.87 -4.29 6.92
C SER A 73 -2.27 -4.39 7.52
N LEU A 74 -3.16 -5.19 6.92
CA LEU A 74 -4.49 -5.47 7.45
C LEU A 74 -4.41 -6.17 8.81
N GLY A 75 -3.55 -7.16 8.96
CA GLY A 75 -3.30 -7.84 10.24
C GLY A 75 -2.83 -6.87 11.32
N GLN A 76 -1.90 -5.98 11.00
CA GLN A 76 -1.40 -4.95 11.92
C GLN A 76 -2.49 -3.95 12.34
N MET A 77 -3.41 -3.60 11.44
CA MET A 77 -4.56 -2.75 11.78
C MET A 77 -5.52 -3.45 12.74
N ILE A 78 -5.78 -4.74 12.53
CA ILE A 78 -6.66 -5.53 13.42
C ILE A 78 -6.04 -5.65 14.83
N ILE A 79 -4.73 -5.86 14.92
CA ILE A 79 -4.00 -5.97 16.19
C ILE A 79 -3.80 -4.60 16.85
N GLY A 80 -4.03 -3.48 16.12
CA GLY A 80 -3.90 -2.13 16.64
C GLY A 80 -2.46 -1.58 16.63
N THR A 81 -1.51 -2.27 16.01
CA THR A 81 -0.12 -1.79 15.87
C THR A 81 0.02 -0.76 14.75
N ARG A 82 -0.95 -0.68 13.85
CA ARG A 82 -1.03 0.29 12.77
C ARG A 82 -2.34 1.09 12.87
N SER A 83 -2.27 2.39 12.64
CA SER A 83 -3.46 3.24 12.74
C SER A 83 -4.43 2.99 11.60
N ALA A 84 -5.71 2.79 11.92
CA ALA A 84 -6.78 2.74 10.93
C ALA A 84 -6.98 4.07 10.18
N GLN A 85 -6.40 5.18 10.68
CA GLN A 85 -6.41 6.48 9.99
C GLN A 85 -5.59 6.49 8.70
N GLU A 86 -4.74 5.49 8.49
CA GLU A 86 -4.02 5.29 7.22
C GLU A 86 -4.90 4.71 6.11
N LEU A 87 -6.09 4.20 6.46
CA LEU A 87 -7.07 3.78 5.47
C LEU A 87 -7.55 5.00 4.69
N GLY A 88 -7.17 5.07 3.42
CA GLY A 88 -7.67 6.09 2.51
C GLY A 88 -9.06 5.73 2.01
N GLY A 89 -9.94 6.73 1.92
CA GLY A 89 -11.23 6.61 1.27
C GLY A 89 -11.17 6.98 -0.22
N ILE A 90 -12.34 7.19 -0.81
CA ILE A 90 -12.48 7.48 -2.25
C ILE A 90 -11.76 8.79 -2.63
N ILE A 91 -11.75 9.78 -1.75
CA ILE A 91 -11.13 11.08 -1.99
C ILE A 91 -9.61 10.92 -2.17
N ARG A 92 -8.97 10.16 -1.27
CA ARG A 92 -7.54 9.88 -1.33
C ARG A 92 -7.17 9.04 -2.55
N ILE A 93 -7.97 8.03 -2.89
CA ILE A 93 -7.77 7.23 -4.11
C ILE A 93 -7.84 8.13 -5.33
N GLY A 94 -8.81 9.05 -5.40
CA GLY A 94 -8.95 10.02 -6.48
C GLY A 94 -7.73 10.93 -6.61
N ALA A 95 -7.23 11.48 -5.50
CA ALA A 95 -6.02 12.31 -5.46
C ALA A 95 -4.79 11.56 -5.99
N VAL A 96 -4.51 10.36 -5.43
CA VAL A 96 -3.38 9.52 -5.87
C VAL A 96 -3.50 9.13 -7.34
N THR A 97 -4.73 8.90 -7.83
CA THR A 97 -4.98 8.60 -9.24
C THR A 97 -4.66 9.81 -10.13
N GLY A 98 -5.04 11.02 -9.68
CA GLY A 98 -4.70 12.26 -10.36
C GLY A 98 -3.19 12.50 -10.45
N ASP A 99 -2.47 12.29 -9.33
CA ASP A 99 -1.01 12.40 -9.27
C ASP A 99 -0.33 11.38 -10.18
N ALA A 100 -0.80 10.13 -10.17
CA ALA A 100 -0.27 9.09 -11.05
C ALA A 100 -0.50 9.40 -12.54
N ALA A 101 -1.66 9.97 -12.89
CA ALA A 101 -1.95 10.40 -14.26
C ALA A 101 -1.02 11.52 -14.71
N GLN A 102 -0.70 12.49 -13.84
CA GLN A 102 0.24 13.58 -14.11
C GLN A 102 1.69 13.06 -14.21
N ALA A 103 2.06 12.03 -13.43
CA ALA A 103 3.37 11.41 -13.50
C ALA A 103 3.59 10.58 -14.78
N GLY A 104 2.53 10.28 -15.53
CA GLY A 104 2.56 9.63 -16.83
C GLY A 104 1.94 8.24 -16.87
N ILE A 105 1.83 7.71 -18.10
CA ILE A 105 1.07 6.47 -18.37
C ILE A 105 1.60 5.26 -17.59
N ILE A 106 2.91 5.16 -17.39
CA ILE A 106 3.52 4.04 -16.67
C ILE A 106 3.11 4.07 -15.19
N ALA A 107 3.18 5.24 -14.55
CA ALA A 107 2.77 5.44 -13.16
C ALA A 107 1.27 5.13 -12.98
N PHE A 108 0.45 5.59 -13.91
CA PHE A 108 -0.99 5.32 -13.91
C PHE A 108 -1.30 3.83 -14.05
N LEU A 109 -0.66 3.12 -14.98
CA LEU A 109 -0.85 1.67 -15.16
C LEU A 109 -0.35 0.89 -13.94
N THR A 110 0.75 1.30 -13.34
CA THR A 110 1.27 0.69 -12.10
C THR A 110 0.28 0.85 -10.95
N LEU A 111 -0.28 2.04 -10.77
CA LEU A 111 -1.32 2.27 -9.76
C LEU A 111 -2.57 1.43 -10.04
N ALA A 112 -3.02 1.36 -11.30
CA ALA A 112 -4.16 0.53 -11.69
C ALA A 112 -3.92 -0.94 -11.38
N ALA A 113 -2.72 -1.46 -11.64
CA ALA A 113 -2.34 -2.83 -11.29
C ALA A 113 -2.35 -3.06 -9.78
N LEU A 114 -1.79 -2.14 -8.99
CA LEU A 114 -1.80 -2.20 -7.52
C LEU A 114 -3.23 -2.21 -6.96
N LEU A 115 -4.09 -1.32 -7.45
CA LEU A 115 -5.49 -1.29 -7.04
C LEU A 115 -6.22 -2.58 -7.40
N SER A 116 -5.96 -3.15 -8.59
CA SER A 116 -6.55 -4.42 -9.02
C SER A 116 -6.12 -5.59 -8.13
N ILE A 117 -4.84 -5.68 -7.79
CA ILE A 117 -4.32 -6.72 -6.89
C ILE A 117 -4.98 -6.58 -5.51
N ASN A 118 -5.01 -5.38 -4.94
CA ASN A 118 -5.58 -5.14 -3.63
C ASN A 118 -7.09 -5.43 -3.60
N LEU A 119 -7.83 -5.01 -4.64
CA LEU A 119 -9.26 -5.28 -4.75
C LEU A 119 -9.54 -6.79 -4.84
N GLY A 120 -8.76 -7.51 -5.67
CA GLY A 120 -8.86 -8.96 -5.77
C GLY A 120 -8.56 -9.66 -4.43
N LEU A 121 -7.51 -9.20 -3.74
CA LEU A 121 -7.12 -9.75 -2.45
C LEU A 121 -8.19 -9.53 -1.37
N ILE A 122 -8.74 -8.31 -1.29
CA ILE A 122 -9.81 -7.98 -0.34
C ILE A 122 -11.05 -8.82 -0.64
N ASN A 123 -11.39 -9.01 -1.92
CA ASN A 123 -12.53 -9.84 -2.31
C ASN A 123 -12.36 -11.32 -1.94
N LEU A 124 -11.12 -11.81 -1.83
CA LEU A 124 -10.84 -13.17 -1.37
C LEU A 124 -10.93 -13.34 0.16
N LEU A 125 -10.98 -12.26 0.95
CA LEU A 125 -11.10 -12.37 2.39
C LEU A 125 -12.43 -13.04 2.79
N PRO A 126 -12.46 -13.84 3.86
CA PRO A 126 -13.66 -14.55 4.33
C PRO A 126 -14.64 -13.60 5.02
N ILE A 127 -15.01 -12.52 4.33
CA ILE A 127 -15.94 -11.50 4.81
C ILE A 127 -17.27 -11.71 4.08
N PRO A 128 -18.40 -11.88 4.79
CA PRO A 128 -19.71 -11.90 4.16
C PRO A 128 -19.91 -10.67 3.28
N MET A 129 -20.52 -10.80 2.12
CA MET A 129 -20.68 -9.82 1.03
C MET A 129 -19.53 -9.76 0.01
N LEU A 130 -18.37 -10.33 0.30
CA LEU A 130 -17.27 -10.49 -0.66
C LEU A 130 -17.26 -11.93 -1.21
N ASP A 131 -16.58 -12.14 -2.33
CA ASP A 131 -16.49 -13.47 -2.97
C ASP A 131 -15.92 -14.53 -2.03
N GLY A 132 -14.93 -14.16 -1.20
CA GLY A 132 -14.34 -15.02 -0.18
C GLY A 132 -15.34 -15.46 0.89
N GLY A 133 -16.35 -14.65 1.19
CA GLY A 133 -17.46 -15.03 2.09
C GLY A 133 -18.33 -16.14 1.50
N HIS A 134 -18.61 -16.09 0.20
CA HIS A 134 -19.32 -17.18 -0.49
C HIS A 134 -18.48 -18.45 -0.54
N LEU A 135 -17.17 -18.33 -0.83
CA LEU A 135 -16.23 -19.46 -0.78
C LEU A 135 -16.20 -20.09 0.61
N LEU A 136 -16.25 -19.28 1.67
CA LEU A 136 -16.32 -19.78 3.05
C LEU A 136 -17.63 -20.58 3.29
N PHE A 137 -18.77 -20.11 2.81
CA PHE A 137 -20.01 -20.87 2.91
C PHE A 137 -19.92 -22.21 2.17
N TYR A 138 -19.40 -22.24 0.95
CA TYR A 138 -19.20 -23.47 0.18
C TYR A 138 -18.24 -24.43 0.89
N ALA A 139 -17.18 -23.93 1.50
CA ALA A 139 -16.27 -24.74 2.29
C ALA A 139 -16.96 -25.37 3.52
N ILE A 140 -17.78 -24.59 4.23
CA ILE A 140 -18.57 -25.08 5.37
C ILE A 140 -19.59 -26.14 4.91
N GLU A 141 -20.28 -25.94 3.79
CA GLU A 141 -21.23 -26.89 3.23
C GLU A 141 -20.54 -28.21 2.83
N ALA A 142 -19.37 -28.12 2.22
CA ALA A 142 -18.59 -29.30 1.85
C ALA A 142 -18.13 -30.10 3.07
N LEU A 143 -17.71 -29.44 4.17
CA LEU A 143 -17.30 -30.06 5.41
C LEU A 143 -18.48 -30.63 6.23
N LYS A 144 -19.62 -29.94 6.20
CA LYS A 144 -20.82 -30.31 6.95
C LYS A 144 -21.65 -31.38 6.25
N GLY A 145 -21.48 -31.53 4.93
CA GLY A 145 -22.27 -32.45 4.10
C GLY A 145 -23.67 -31.98 3.81
N GLY A 146 -23.96 -30.67 3.91
CA GLY A 146 -25.27 -30.11 3.61
C GLY A 146 -25.29 -28.59 3.57
N PRO A 147 -26.31 -27.98 2.96
CA PRO A 147 -26.35 -26.53 2.76
C PRO A 147 -26.43 -25.75 4.09
N VAL A 148 -25.80 -24.58 4.12
CA VAL A 148 -25.96 -23.62 5.22
C VAL A 148 -27.38 -23.04 5.15
N PRO A 149 -28.14 -23.00 6.28
CA PRO A 149 -29.48 -22.44 6.29
C PRO A 149 -29.53 -21.01 5.74
N GLU A 150 -30.50 -20.72 4.88
CA GLU A 150 -30.66 -19.38 4.25
C GLU A 150 -30.69 -18.24 5.28
N LYS A 151 -31.35 -18.46 6.44
CA LYS A 151 -31.40 -17.48 7.53
C LYS A 151 -29.99 -17.09 8.05
N VAL A 152 -29.06 -18.05 8.07
CA VAL A 152 -27.67 -17.80 8.52
C VAL A 152 -26.91 -17.04 7.45
N GLN A 153 -27.08 -17.42 6.18
CA GLN A 153 -26.50 -16.68 5.05
C GLN A 153 -26.99 -15.24 5.01
N ASP A 154 -28.33 -15.02 5.10
CA ASP A 154 -28.93 -13.69 5.10
C ASP A 154 -28.43 -12.83 6.28
N ALA A 155 -28.35 -13.41 7.47
CA ALA A 155 -27.85 -12.68 8.64
C ALA A 155 -26.38 -12.28 8.47
N ALA A 156 -25.55 -13.19 7.96
CA ALA A 156 -24.14 -12.92 7.69
C ALA A 156 -23.96 -11.84 6.60
N LEU A 157 -24.75 -11.91 5.52
CA LEU A 157 -24.71 -10.90 4.46
C LEU A 157 -25.13 -9.52 4.97
N ARG A 158 -26.21 -9.43 5.76
CA ARG A 158 -26.64 -8.16 6.37
C ARG A 158 -25.58 -7.59 7.31
N PHE A 159 -24.95 -8.43 8.12
CA PHE A 159 -23.86 -8.02 9.00
C PHE A 159 -22.67 -7.52 8.20
N GLY A 160 -22.22 -8.27 7.18
CA GLY A 160 -21.14 -7.86 6.29
C GLY A 160 -21.41 -6.54 5.59
N PHE A 161 -22.66 -6.33 5.14
CA PHE A 161 -23.07 -5.06 4.53
C PHE A 161 -22.96 -3.89 5.51
N MET A 162 -23.43 -4.06 6.76
CA MET A 162 -23.32 -3.01 7.77
C MET A 162 -21.86 -2.67 8.08
N VAL A 163 -20.99 -3.67 8.17
CA VAL A 163 -19.55 -3.47 8.38
C VAL A 163 -18.93 -2.72 7.22
N LEU A 164 -19.24 -3.09 5.97
CA LEU A 164 -18.71 -2.39 4.78
C LEU A 164 -19.15 -0.93 4.73
N ILE A 165 -20.42 -0.65 5.00
CA ILE A 165 -20.92 0.73 5.04
C ILE A 165 -20.23 1.52 6.17
N ALA A 166 -20.08 0.93 7.35
CA ALA A 166 -19.40 1.59 8.46
C ALA A 166 -17.92 1.92 8.12
N LEU A 167 -17.22 0.99 7.50
CA LEU A 167 -15.83 1.21 7.06
C LEU A 167 -15.75 2.28 5.95
N MET A 168 -16.68 2.25 4.99
CA MET A 168 -16.73 3.25 3.93
C MET A 168 -16.97 4.66 4.49
N VAL A 169 -17.94 4.81 5.41
CA VAL A 169 -18.22 6.08 6.07
C VAL A 169 -17.01 6.53 6.88
N PHE A 170 -16.40 5.64 7.66
CA PHE A 170 -15.22 5.94 8.47
C PHE A 170 -14.05 6.42 7.59
N ALA A 171 -13.72 5.70 6.51
CA ALA A 171 -12.62 6.06 5.62
C ALA A 171 -12.85 7.42 4.93
N ASN A 172 -14.08 7.69 4.45
CA ASN A 172 -14.39 8.97 3.80
C ASN A 172 -14.41 10.13 4.80
N LEU A 173 -14.90 9.94 6.02
CA LEU A 173 -14.84 10.97 7.07
C LEU A 173 -13.39 11.25 7.48
N ASN A 174 -12.56 10.21 7.57
CA ASN A 174 -11.14 10.36 7.85
C ASN A 174 -10.42 11.16 6.76
N ASP A 175 -10.70 10.88 5.48
CA ASP A 175 -10.15 11.66 4.36
C ASP A 175 -10.57 13.14 4.45
N LEU A 176 -11.85 13.41 4.75
CA LEU A 176 -12.36 14.76 4.87
C LEU A 176 -11.69 15.53 6.01
N VAL A 177 -11.46 14.89 7.15
CA VAL A 177 -10.77 15.48 8.30
C VAL A 177 -9.30 15.75 7.95
N GLN A 178 -8.64 14.88 7.21
CA GLN A 178 -7.25 15.09 6.77
C GLN A 178 -7.14 16.22 5.74
N LEU A 179 -8.14 16.40 4.88
CA LEU A 179 -8.17 17.48 3.89
C LEU A 179 -8.40 18.86 4.54
N ALA A 180 -9.07 18.89 5.70
CA ALA A 180 -9.40 20.11 6.44
C ALA A 180 -8.27 20.59 7.40
N ARG A 181 -7.19 19.83 7.54
CA ARG A 181 -6.02 20.15 8.37
C ARG A 181 -4.89 20.73 7.55
#